data_136f2e94a249ae06f812f502deb12eef
#
_entry.id   136f2e94a249ae06f812f502deb12eef
#
_cell.length_a   1.000
_cell.length_b   1.000
_cell.length_c   1.000
_cell.angle_alpha   90.00
_cell.angle_beta   90.00
_cell.angle_gamma   90.00
#
_symmetry.space_group_name_H-M   'P 1'
#
loop_
_entity.id
_entity.type
_entity.pdbx_description
1 polymer ?
#
loop_
_entity_poly.entity_id
_entity_poly.type
_entity_poly.pdbx_seq_one_letter_code
_entity_poly.pdbx_strand_id
1 'polypeptide(L)'
;MNHNRLGKSGLRVPELSFGTGTFGGGNDLFKAWGSTDAGGASRLIDVCLEHGVSMFDTADVYSDGLAEKILGQAIKGKRNRLLISTKVTFNTGDGANDFGSSRQHLIEAVDKCLQRLEVDHIDLLQLHGQDSNTPVEETLATLDQLVRAGKVRYIGGSNFSGWHMMKSLAVSDRYGYPRHVAHQIYYSLLNRDYEWELMPLAEDQGVGAMVWSPLGWGKLTGKIRRGQPAKPGTRAHDIAGTGPHFEEERLFRIIDALDVVAEQTGKSIPQIALNWLLGKKTVANVIIGARDEQQLIDNIGATGWSLSAEQNALLETASDVSPAYPVWHQRGFPQLNEPR
;
A
#
# COMPACT_ATOMS: atom_id res chain seq x y z
N MET A 1 -3.60 7.88 -17.07
CA MET A 1 -2.89 7.51 -15.82
C MET A 1 -1.56 8.25 -15.75
N ASN A 2 -1.34 9.04 -14.72
CA ASN A 2 -0.06 9.69 -14.49
C ASN A 2 0.96 8.70 -13.89
N HIS A 3 2.24 9.03 -14.03
CA HIS A 3 3.33 8.23 -13.46
C HIS A 3 4.21 9.10 -12.58
N ASN A 4 4.40 8.67 -11.34
CA ASN A 4 5.24 9.32 -10.35
C ASN A 4 6.60 8.61 -10.24
N ARG A 5 7.63 9.33 -9.81
CA ARG A 5 8.87 8.67 -9.37
C ARG A 5 8.63 8.02 -8.01
N LEU A 6 9.11 6.79 -7.85
CA LEU A 6 9.08 6.13 -6.55
C LEU A 6 10.24 6.63 -5.70
N GLY A 7 9.95 7.61 -4.86
CA GLY A 7 10.96 8.35 -4.10
C GLY A 7 11.98 9.05 -5.00
N LYS A 8 13.23 9.10 -4.57
CA LYS A 8 14.35 9.64 -5.35
C LYS A 8 14.94 8.63 -6.35
N SER A 9 14.28 7.47 -6.57
CA SER A 9 14.77 6.48 -7.53
C SER A 9 14.45 6.86 -8.99
N GLY A 10 15.04 6.12 -9.94
CA GLY A 10 14.69 6.23 -11.35
C GLY A 10 13.39 5.51 -11.73
N LEU A 11 12.84 4.68 -10.83
CA LEU A 11 11.62 3.91 -11.11
C LEU A 11 10.41 4.83 -11.19
N ARG A 12 9.66 4.70 -12.29
CA ARG A 12 8.35 5.35 -12.46
C ARG A 12 7.25 4.34 -12.24
N VAL A 13 6.29 4.69 -11.40
CA VAL A 13 5.12 3.88 -11.10
C VAL A 13 3.85 4.63 -11.45
N PRO A 14 2.77 3.96 -11.87
CA PRO A 14 1.48 4.62 -12.06
C PRO A 14 0.98 5.16 -10.71
N GLU A 15 0.19 6.20 -10.72
CA GLU A 15 -0.39 6.77 -9.49
C GLU A 15 -1.34 5.80 -8.75
N LEU A 16 -1.92 4.82 -9.47
CA LEU A 16 -2.65 3.69 -8.90
C LEU A 16 -1.96 2.37 -9.23
N SER A 17 -1.97 1.43 -8.29
CA SER A 17 -1.61 0.02 -8.51
C SER A 17 -2.74 -0.89 -8.05
N PHE A 18 -2.77 -2.11 -8.58
CA PHE A 18 -3.77 -3.10 -8.21
C PHE A 18 -3.22 -4.08 -7.17
N GLY A 19 -3.89 -4.15 -6.00
CA GLY A 19 -3.55 -5.08 -4.93
C GLY A 19 -4.25 -6.43 -5.10
N THR A 20 -3.49 -7.51 -5.05
CA THR A 20 -3.97 -8.87 -5.28
C THR A 20 -4.47 -9.59 -4.03
N GLY A 21 -4.68 -8.89 -2.92
CA GLY A 21 -5.23 -9.48 -1.69
C GLY A 21 -6.62 -10.11 -1.86
N THR A 22 -7.33 -9.81 -2.97
CA THR A 22 -8.60 -10.43 -3.35
C THR A 22 -8.44 -11.75 -4.11
N PHE A 23 -7.22 -12.15 -4.49
CA PHE A 23 -6.97 -13.35 -5.27
C PHE A 23 -6.90 -14.59 -4.38
N GLY A 24 -7.60 -15.64 -4.77
CA GLY A 24 -7.54 -16.96 -4.18
C GLY A 24 -8.53 -17.22 -3.04
N GLY A 25 -8.49 -16.50 -1.93
CA GLY A 25 -9.34 -16.77 -0.76
C GLY A 25 -8.96 -18.05 0.00
N GLY A 26 -7.66 -18.35 0.12
CA GLY A 26 -7.14 -19.59 0.70
C GLY A 26 -7.46 -19.82 2.18
N ASN A 27 -7.66 -18.76 2.97
CA ASN A 27 -8.07 -18.84 4.38
C ASN A 27 -9.20 -17.85 4.68
N ASP A 28 -9.77 -17.91 5.89
CA ASP A 28 -10.96 -17.14 6.24
C ASP A 28 -10.76 -15.62 6.14
N LEU A 29 -9.57 -15.13 6.48
CA LEU A 29 -9.24 -13.70 6.33
C LEU A 29 -9.28 -13.28 4.86
N PHE A 30 -8.63 -14.02 3.98
CA PHE A 30 -8.57 -13.69 2.56
C PHE A 30 -9.88 -13.99 1.82
N LYS A 31 -10.68 -14.98 2.26
CA LYS A 31 -12.05 -15.18 1.74
C LYS A 31 -12.93 -13.94 1.93
N ALA A 32 -12.82 -13.28 3.06
CA ALA A 32 -13.55 -12.03 3.31
C ALA A 32 -13.09 -10.88 2.40
N TRP A 33 -11.86 -10.96 1.85
CA TRP A 33 -11.35 -9.97 0.89
C TRP A 33 -11.79 -10.29 -0.54
N GLY A 34 -11.81 -11.56 -0.91
CA GLY A 34 -12.24 -12.03 -2.23
C GLY A 34 -11.82 -13.46 -2.50
N SER A 35 -12.29 -13.99 -3.62
CA SER A 35 -11.99 -15.34 -4.10
C SER A 35 -11.76 -15.35 -5.61
N THR A 36 -11.11 -14.29 -6.13
CA THR A 36 -10.85 -14.16 -7.57
C THR A 36 -9.91 -15.25 -8.05
N ASP A 37 -10.37 -16.05 -9.02
CA ASP A 37 -9.58 -17.07 -9.69
C ASP A 37 -8.68 -16.51 -10.81
N ALA A 38 -7.91 -17.36 -11.47
CA ALA A 38 -6.99 -16.95 -12.53
C ALA A 38 -7.70 -16.31 -13.74
N GLY A 39 -8.89 -16.77 -14.09
CA GLY A 39 -9.69 -16.20 -15.18
C GLY A 39 -10.21 -14.82 -14.85
N GLY A 40 -10.76 -14.63 -13.63
CA GLY A 40 -11.17 -13.35 -13.11
C GLY A 40 -9.99 -12.37 -12.97
N ALA A 41 -8.86 -12.85 -12.45
CA ALA A 41 -7.63 -12.06 -12.35
C ALA A 41 -7.13 -11.59 -13.71
N SER A 42 -7.15 -12.44 -14.75
CA SER A 42 -6.73 -12.05 -16.10
C SER A 42 -7.59 -10.91 -16.65
N ARG A 43 -8.92 -10.96 -16.47
CA ARG A 43 -9.82 -9.89 -16.90
C ARG A 43 -9.54 -8.57 -16.16
N LEU A 44 -9.40 -8.63 -14.83
CA LEU A 44 -9.08 -7.43 -14.03
C LEU A 44 -7.73 -6.82 -14.43
N ILE A 45 -6.73 -7.65 -14.74
CA ILE A 45 -5.41 -7.19 -15.21
C ILE A 45 -5.52 -6.54 -16.59
N ASP A 46 -6.33 -7.09 -17.50
CA ASP A 46 -6.54 -6.47 -18.81
C ASP A 46 -7.20 -5.09 -18.68
N VAL A 47 -8.25 -4.97 -17.87
CA VAL A 47 -8.86 -3.67 -17.54
C VAL A 47 -7.84 -2.70 -16.92
N CYS A 48 -7.00 -3.17 -15.98
CA CYS A 48 -5.93 -2.36 -15.42
C CYS A 48 -5.00 -1.80 -16.50
N LEU A 49 -4.50 -2.67 -17.38
CA LEU A 49 -3.55 -2.28 -18.44
C LEU A 49 -4.17 -1.35 -19.49
N GLU A 50 -5.45 -1.53 -19.83
CA GLU A 50 -6.21 -0.64 -20.73
C GLU A 50 -6.32 0.78 -20.16
N HIS A 51 -6.40 0.91 -18.83
CA HIS A 51 -6.49 2.20 -18.14
C HIS A 51 -5.14 2.72 -17.62
N GLY A 52 -4.02 2.04 -17.94
CA GLY A 52 -2.67 2.45 -17.57
C GLY A 52 -2.26 2.11 -16.13
N VAL A 53 -3.03 1.27 -15.42
CA VAL A 53 -2.63 0.68 -14.14
C VAL A 53 -1.71 -0.50 -14.44
N SER A 54 -0.41 -0.26 -14.42
CA SER A 54 0.61 -1.23 -14.84
C SER A 54 1.43 -1.80 -13.68
N MET A 55 1.08 -1.52 -12.44
CA MET A 55 1.75 -2.08 -11.26
C MET A 55 0.79 -2.94 -10.44
N PHE A 56 1.26 -4.13 -10.05
CA PHE A 56 0.51 -5.12 -9.28
C PHE A 56 1.23 -5.43 -7.98
N ASP A 57 0.52 -5.28 -6.86
CA ASP A 57 1.06 -5.50 -5.52
C ASP A 57 0.49 -6.79 -4.91
N THR A 58 1.37 -7.69 -4.52
CA THR A 58 1.06 -8.98 -3.89
C THR A 58 1.90 -9.21 -2.64
N ALA A 59 1.87 -10.39 -2.05
CA ALA A 59 2.76 -10.86 -0.99
C ALA A 59 2.79 -12.39 -0.94
N ASP A 60 3.88 -12.93 -0.39
CA ASP A 60 4.08 -14.37 -0.19
C ASP A 60 3.01 -15.03 0.70
N VAL A 61 2.49 -14.29 1.69
CA VAL A 61 1.44 -14.75 2.61
C VAL A 61 0.01 -14.59 2.09
N TYR A 62 -0.20 -13.87 0.98
CA TYR A 62 -1.58 -13.67 0.50
C TYR A 62 -2.18 -14.97 0.00
N SER A 63 -3.27 -15.41 0.67
CA SER A 63 -3.92 -16.69 0.42
C SER A 63 -2.92 -17.87 0.42
N ASP A 64 -1.94 -17.84 1.33
CA ASP A 64 -0.90 -18.86 1.50
C ASP A 64 -0.09 -19.09 0.19
N GLY A 65 0.26 -18.00 -0.49
CA GLY A 65 1.00 -17.96 -1.74
C GLY A 65 0.14 -18.18 -3.00
N LEU A 66 -1.16 -18.46 -2.85
CA LEU A 66 -2.06 -18.66 -4.00
C LEU A 66 -2.26 -17.37 -4.80
N ALA A 67 -2.24 -16.19 -4.14
CA ALA A 67 -2.36 -14.91 -4.83
C ALA A 67 -1.23 -14.68 -5.84
N GLU A 68 0.02 -15.02 -5.49
CA GLU A 68 1.15 -14.94 -6.41
C GLU A 68 1.02 -15.94 -7.57
N LYS A 69 0.56 -17.18 -7.31
CA LYS A 69 0.32 -18.18 -8.37
C LYS A 69 -0.74 -17.71 -9.37
N ILE A 70 -1.84 -17.15 -8.87
CA ILE A 70 -2.91 -16.60 -9.70
C ILE A 70 -2.39 -15.41 -10.52
N LEU A 71 -1.65 -14.50 -9.90
CA LEU A 71 -1.04 -13.37 -10.60
C LEU A 71 -0.10 -13.86 -11.71
N GLY A 72 0.81 -14.81 -11.41
CA GLY A 72 1.74 -15.40 -12.37
C GLY A 72 1.02 -15.98 -13.60
N GLN A 73 -0.05 -16.74 -13.37
CA GLN A 73 -0.87 -17.28 -14.46
C GLN A 73 -1.55 -16.19 -15.29
N ALA A 74 -2.10 -15.17 -14.64
CA ALA A 74 -2.88 -14.12 -15.29
C ALA A 74 -2.03 -13.13 -16.11
N ILE A 75 -0.72 -13.02 -15.80
CA ILE A 75 0.21 -12.13 -16.50
C ILE A 75 1.01 -12.81 -17.62
N LYS A 76 0.77 -14.09 -17.91
CA LYS A 76 1.45 -14.80 -19.00
C LYS A 76 1.33 -14.03 -20.32
N GLY A 77 2.47 -13.80 -20.96
CA GLY A 77 2.57 -12.98 -22.18
C GLY A 77 2.47 -11.47 -22.00
N LYS A 78 2.29 -10.98 -20.76
CA LYS A 78 2.14 -9.55 -20.44
C LYS A 78 3.28 -8.99 -19.58
N ARG A 79 4.22 -9.82 -19.08
CA ARG A 79 5.24 -9.48 -18.05
C ARG A 79 6.01 -8.18 -18.34
N ASN A 80 6.37 -7.94 -19.58
CA ASN A 80 7.14 -6.76 -20.01
C ASN A 80 6.34 -5.44 -20.01
N ARG A 81 5.03 -5.50 -19.78
CA ARG A 81 4.12 -4.35 -19.76
C ARG A 81 3.78 -3.90 -18.34
N LEU A 82 4.28 -4.59 -17.32
CA LEU A 82 3.86 -4.37 -15.94
C LEU A 82 5.02 -4.43 -14.96
N LEU A 83 4.80 -3.86 -13.78
CA LEU A 83 5.66 -3.92 -12.62
C LEU A 83 5.04 -4.84 -11.56
N ILE A 84 5.85 -5.69 -10.96
CA ILE A 84 5.44 -6.57 -9.86
C ILE A 84 6.10 -6.10 -8.57
N SER A 85 5.27 -5.82 -7.57
CA SER A 85 5.67 -5.65 -6.19
C SER A 85 5.22 -6.87 -5.39
N THR A 86 6.12 -7.52 -4.68
CA THR A 86 5.76 -8.55 -3.69
C THR A 86 6.45 -8.31 -2.37
N LYS A 87 6.03 -9.03 -1.34
CA LYS A 87 6.50 -8.85 0.03
C LYS A 87 6.89 -10.17 0.64
N VAL A 88 7.89 -10.12 1.51
CA VAL A 88 8.40 -11.25 2.30
C VAL A 88 8.58 -10.78 3.75
N THR A 89 8.71 -11.66 4.70
CA THR A 89 9.03 -11.45 6.13
C THR A 89 8.05 -12.18 7.05
N PHE A 90 6.75 -12.17 6.73
CA PHE A 90 5.75 -12.82 7.58
C PHE A 90 5.87 -14.34 7.49
N ASN A 91 5.24 -15.01 8.45
CA ASN A 91 5.32 -16.47 8.56
C ASN A 91 4.67 -17.18 7.36
N THR A 92 5.43 -18.05 6.73
CA THR A 92 5.00 -18.85 5.55
C THR A 92 5.02 -20.36 5.80
N GLY A 93 5.30 -20.80 7.04
CA GLY A 93 5.37 -22.23 7.40
C GLY A 93 5.57 -22.42 8.89
N ASP A 94 5.79 -23.67 9.32
CA ASP A 94 5.92 -24.05 10.73
C ASP A 94 7.37 -24.15 11.21
N GLY A 95 8.34 -23.96 10.32
CA GLY A 95 9.76 -24.04 10.63
C GLY A 95 10.30 -22.81 11.33
N ALA A 96 11.34 -22.98 12.11
CA ALA A 96 11.99 -21.89 12.86
C ALA A 96 12.55 -20.78 11.95
N ASN A 97 12.79 -21.06 10.68
CA ASN A 97 13.31 -20.11 9.69
C ASN A 97 12.27 -19.73 8.62
N ASP A 98 11.00 -20.01 8.84
CA ASP A 98 9.94 -19.69 7.87
C ASP A 98 9.36 -18.27 8.04
N PHE A 99 10.06 -17.41 8.78
CA PHE A 99 9.67 -16.00 9.01
C PHE A 99 10.88 -15.11 9.29
N GLY A 100 10.67 -13.80 9.27
CA GLY A 100 11.65 -12.79 9.60
C GLY A 100 12.43 -12.29 8.39
N SER A 101 13.54 -11.61 8.65
CA SER A 101 14.38 -10.97 7.63
C SER A 101 15.81 -11.50 7.62
N SER A 102 16.01 -12.72 8.16
CA SER A 102 17.30 -13.39 8.11
C SER A 102 17.72 -13.71 6.68
N ARG A 103 19.02 -13.85 6.46
CA ARG A 103 19.58 -14.28 5.15
C ARG A 103 18.93 -15.57 4.65
N GLN A 104 18.81 -16.56 5.54
CA GLN A 104 18.22 -17.85 5.19
C GLN A 104 16.81 -17.69 4.66
N HIS A 105 15.93 -17.01 5.42
CA HIS A 105 14.54 -16.84 5.05
C HIS A 105 14.39 -15.99 3.78
N LEU A 106 15.08 -14.85 3.68
CA LEU A 106 14.92 -13.94 2.55
C LEU A 106 15.29 -14.58 1.20
N ILE A 107 16.38 -15.35 1.16
CA ILE A 107 16.79 -16.03 -0.08
C ILE A 107 15.75 -17.05 -0.52
N GLU A 108 15.31 -17.92 0.42
CA GLU A 108 14.31 -18.94 0.12
C GLU A 108 12.95 -18.34 -0.22
N ALA A 109 12.50 -17.32 0.51
CA ALA A 109 11.23 -16.66 0.27
C ALA A 109 11.19 -16.01 -1.12
N VAL A 110 12.26 -15.30 -1.51
CA VAL A 110 12.36 -14.67 -2.85
C VAL A 110 12.34 -15.73 -3.95
N ASP A 111 13.06 -16.83 -3.78
CA ASP A 111 13.07 -17.91 -4.79
C ASP A 111 11.66 -18.56 -4.92
N LYS A 112 10.97 -18.76 -3.81
CA LYS A 112 9.58 -19.24 -3.79
C LYS A 112 8.61 -18.22 -4.44
N CYS A 113 8.80 -16.90 -4.22
CA CYS A 113 8.01 -15.85 -4.89
C CYS A 113 8.21 -15.89 -6.41
N LEU A 114 9.46 -15.92 -6.89
CA LEU A 114 9.78 -16.01 -8.32
C LEU A 114 9.15 -17.25 -8.97
N GLN A 115 9.20 -18.39 -8.27
CA GLN A 115 8.61 -19.64 -8.74
C GLN A 115 7.08 -19.55 -8.82
N ARG A 116 6.39 -19.00 -7.78
CA ARG A 116 4.93 -18.86 -7.77
C ARG A 116 4.44 -17.86 -8.81
N LEU A 117 5.17 -16.76 -8.99
CA LEU A 117 4.87 -15.73 -9.99
C LEU A 117 5.25 -16.14 -11.42
N GLU A 118 6.03 -17.23 -11.60
CA GLU A 118 6.56 -17.69 -12.88
C GLU A 118 7.34 -16.56 -13.62
N VAL A 119 8.19 -15.82 -12.90
CA VAL A 119 8.99 -14.72 -13.43
C VAL A 119 10.47 -14.86 -13.04
N ASP A 120 11.35 -14.19 -13.76
CA ASP A 120 12.80 -14.19 -13.54
C ASP A 120 13.26 -13.09 -12.57
N HIS A 121 12.45 -12.05 -12.38
CA HIS A 121 12.75 -10.96 -11.45
C HIS A 121 11.49 -10.30 -10.87
N ILE A 122 11.67 -9.69 -9.69
CA ILE A 122 10.70 -8.84 -8.99
C ILE A 122 11.14 -7.39 -9.19
N ASP A 123 10.21 -6.51 -9.61
CA ASP A 123 10.52 -5.09 -9.82
C ASP A 123 10.71 -4.35 -8.49
N LEU A 124 9.87 -4.62 -7.50
CA LEU A 124 9.97 -4.08 -6.14
C LEU A 124 9.75 -5.18 -5.11
N LEU A 125 10.78 -5.52 -4.36
CA LEU A 125 10.67 -6.40 -3.19
C LEU A 125 10.53 -5.56 -1.93
N GLN A 126 9.51 -5.85 -1.14
CA GLN A 126 9.29 -5.16 0.12
C GLN A 126 9.43 -6.11 1.31
N LEU A 127 10.05 -5.64 2.37
CA LEU A 127 9.92 -6.29 3.69
C LEU A 127 8.51 -5.96 4.22
N HIS A 128 7.68 -6.98 4.47
CA HIS A 128 6.26 -6.82 4.82
C HIS A 128 6.04 -6.19 6.20
N GLY A 129 7.02 -6.32 7.06
CA GLY A 129 7.12 -5.71 8.37
C GLY A 129 8.58 -5.61 8.79
N GLN A 130 8.83 -4.85 9.84
CA GLN A 130 10.14 -4.76 10.44
C GLN A 130 10.38 -6.01 11.32
N ASP A 131 11.57 -6.58 11.21
CA ASP A 131 12.06 -7.67 12.05
C ASP A 131 13.11 -7.15 13.05
N SER A 132 12.77 -7.12 14.32
CA SER A 132 13.68 -6.66 15.39
C SER A 132 14.69 -7.72 15.81
N ASN A 133 14.51 -8.97 15.41
CA ASN A 133 15.35 -10.09 15.84
C ASN A 133 16.54 -10.33 14.92
N THR A 134 16.49 -9.80 13.69
CA THR A 134 17.58 -9.90 12.72
C THR A 134 18.36 -8.57 12.65
N PRO A 135 19.70 -8.62 12.74
CA PRO A 135 20.50 -7.41 12.50
C PRO A 135 20.20 -6.81 11.13
N VAL A 136 19.93 -5.50 11.09
CA VAL A 136 19.58 -4.79 9.85
C VAL A 136 20.69 -4.88 8.81
N GLU A 137 21.94 -5.00 9.24
CA GLU A 137 23.11 -5.21 8.38
C GLU A 137 23.04 -6.54 7.64
N GLU A 138 22.60 -7.62 8.27
CA GLU A 138 22.39 -8.92 7.64
C GLU A 138 21.29 -8.86 6.60
N THR A 139 20.15 -8.26 6.97
CA THR A 139 19.01 -8.07 6.09
C THR A 139 19.41 -7.31 4.83
N LEU A 140 20.04 -6.14 4.99
CA LEU A 140 20.42 -5.29 3.86
C LEU A 140 21.53 -5.90 2.99
N ALA A 141 22.51 -6.59 3.58
CA ALA A 141 23.51 -7.32 2.84
C ALA A 141 22.88 -8.43 1.98
N THR A 142 21.83 -9.06 2.48
CA THR A 142 21.09 -10.09 1.73
C THR A 142 20.28 -9.48 0.58
N LEU A 143 19.58 -8.36 0.84
CA LEU A 143 18.89 -7.63 -0.21
C LEU A 143 19.83 -7.12 -1.30
N ASP A 144 21.04 -6.64 -0.94
CA ASP A 144 22.09 -6.29 -1.92
C ASP A 144 22.49 -7.47 -2.80
N GLN A 145 22.67 -8.66 -2.21
CA GLN A 145 22.96 -9.87 -2.98
C GLN A 145 21.83 -10.21 -3.96
N LEU A 146 20.56 -10.11 -3.54
CA LEU A 146 19.42 -10.38 -4.41
C LEU A 146 19.31 -9.38 -5.57
N VAL A 147 19.65 -8.11 -5.31
CA VAL A 147 19.70 -7.07 -6.33
C VAL A 147 20.85 -7.32 -7.31
N ARG A 148 22.06 -7.63 -6.83
CA ARG A 148 23.23 -7.95 -7.68
C ARG A 148 23.02 -9.22 -8.48
N ALA A 149 22.30 -10.20 -7.95
CA ALA A 149 21.93 -11.42 -8.68
C ALA A 149 20.86 -11.17 -9.75
N GLY A 150 20.27 -9.96 -9.81
CA GLY A 150 19.24 -9.61 -10.77
C GLY A 150 17.86 -10.16 -10.45
N LYS A 151 17.67 -10.83 -9.30
CA LYS A 151 16.38 -11.34 -8.86
C LYS A 151 15.41 -10.24 -8.40
N VAL A 152 15.93 -9.12 -7.93
CA VAL A 152 15.21 -7.95 -7.43
C VAL A 152 15.75 -6.70 -8.09
N ARG A 153 14.88 -5.77 -8.50
CA ARG A 153 15.30 -4.49 -9.10
C ARG A 153 15.41 -3.38 -8.06
N TYR A 154 14.37 -3.21 -7.23
CA TYR A 154 14.31 -2.20 -6.17
C TYR A 154 13.84 -2.82 -4.87
N ILE A 155 14.22 -2.22 -3.74
CA ILE A 155 13.80 -2.65 -2.42
C ILE A 155 12.94 -1.60 -1.74
N GLY A 156 11.99 -2.05 -0.91
CA GLY A 156 11.12 -1.22 -0.07
C GLY A 156 10.86 -1.85 1.29
N GLY A 157 10.21 -1.11 2.14
CA GLY A 157 9.69 -1.62 3.40
C GLY A 157 8.18 -1.35 3.51
N SER A 158 7.49 -2.14 4.31
CA SER A 158 6.09 -1.92 4.65
C SER A 158 5.94 -1.95 6.17
N ASN A 159 5.07 -1.08 6.71
CA ASN A 159 4.76 -1.05 8.13
C ASN A 159 5.99 -0.83 9.06
N PHE A 160 6.98 -0.10 8.60
CA PHE A 160 8.11 0.31 9.42
C PHE A 160 7.75 1.56 10.21
N SER A 161 8.27 1.68 11.45
CA SER A 161 8.31 2.97 12.13
C SER A 161 9.41 3.86 11.50
N GLY A 162 9.34 5.17 11.74
CA GLY A 162 10.30 6.11 11.16
C GLY A 162 11.75 5.79 11.57
N TRP A 163 11.98 5.48 12.85
CA TRP A 163 13.33 5.17 13.32
C TRP A 163 13.90 3.87 12.71
N HIS A 164 13.06 2.85 12.47
CA HIS A 164 13.50 1.62 11.78
C HIS A 164 13.85 1.89 10.32
N MET A 165 13.01 2.67 9.62
CA MET A 165 13.30 3.06 8.24
C MET A 165 14.58 3.89 8.18
N MET A 166 14.74 4.89 9.07
CA MET A 166 15.95 5.71 9.11
C MET A 166 17.21 4.89 9.43
N LYS A 167 17.13 3.94 10.37
CA LYS A 167 18.23 3.02 10.67
C LYS A 167 18.64 2.20 9.44
N SER A 168 17.65 1.65 8.71
CA SER A 168 17.92 0.90 7.49
C SER A 168 18.59 1.75 6.41
N LEU A 169 18.11 2.98 6.21
CA LEU A 169 18.70 3.93 5.26
C LEU A 169 20.15 4.28 5.64
N ALA A 170 20.42 4.55 6.92
CA ALA A 170 21.77 4.86 7.41
C ALA A 170 22.74 3.69 7.22
N VAL A 171 22.28 2.46 7.43
CA VAL A 171 23.08 1.25 7.17
C VAL A 171 23.35 1.08 5.67
N SER A 172 22.34 1.31 4.81
CA SER A 172 22.52 1.30 3.36
C SER A 172 23.60 2.30 2.93
N ASP A 173 23.54 3.53 3.43
CA ASP A 173 24.52 4.57 3.10
C ASP A 173 25.93 4.21 3.59
N ARG A 174 26.03 3.66 4.80
CA ARG A 174 27.32 3.27 5.42
C ARG A 174 28.04 2.18 4.63
N TYR A 175 27.30 1.20 4.11
CA TYR A 175 27.88 0.02 3.47
C TYR A 175 27.74 0.03 1.94
N GLY A 176 27.12 1.05 1.35
CA GLY A 176 26.87 1.14 -0.09
C GLY A 176 25.84 0.13 -0.59
N TYR A 177 24.91 -0.26 0.27
CA TYR A 177 23.78 -1.14 -0.11
C TYR A 177 22.65 -0.35 -0.78
N PRO A 178 21.75 -1.01 -1.53
CA PRO A 178 20.57 -0.38 -2.05
C PRO A 178 19.74 0.29 -0.93
N ARG A 179 19.24 1.50 -1.19
CA ARG A 179 18.33 2.18 -0.26
C ARG A 179 16.89 1.72 -0.51
N HIS A 180 16.09 1.68 0.54
CA HIS A 180 14.64 1.57 0.37
C HIS A 180 14.13 2.75 -0.45
N VAL A 181 13.52 2.47 -1.62
CA VAL A 181 12.94 3.50 -2.50
C VAL A 181 11.46 3.72 -2.19
N ALA A 182 10.82 2.77 -1.53
CA ALA A 182 9.41 2.77 -1.17
C ALA A 182 9.19 2.46 0.31
N HIS A 183 8.19 3.10 0.87
CA HIS A 183 7.58 2.72 2.14
C HIS A 183 6.09 2.48 1.92
N GLN A 184 5.64 1.24 2.05
CA GLN A 184 4.22 0.92 1.94
C GLN A 184 3.55 1.10 3.30
N ILE A 185 2.58 2.01 3.36
CA ILE A 185 2.04 2.55 4.62
C ILE A 185 0.51 2.51 4.63
N TYR A 186 -0.08 2.38 5.83
CA TYR A 186 -1.49 2.58 6.05
C TYR A 186 -1.82 4.08 6.13
N TYR A 187 -2.58 4.57 5.17
CA TYR A 187 -2.94 5.98 5.13
C TYR A 187 -4.32 6.19 4.48
N SER A 188 -5.16 6.99 5.10
CA SER A 188 -6.49 7.36 4.58
C SER A 188 -7.04 8.53 5.37
N LEU A 189 -8.19 9.08 4.98
CA LEU A 189 -8.91 10.06 5.80
C LEU A 189 -9.26 9.55 7.22
N LEU A 190 -9.33 8.22 7.42
CA LEU A 190 -9.54 7.61 8.73
C LEU A 190 -8.26 7.37 9.53
N ASN A 191 -7.11 7.35 8.90
CA ASN A 191 -5.82 7.17 9.57
C ASN A 191 -4.80 8.16 9.01
N ARG A 192 -4.42 9.13 9.83
CA ARG A 192 -3.52 10.24 9.50
C ARG A 192 -2.13 10.13 10.16
N ASP A 193 -1.85 9.01 10.87
CA ASP A 193 -0.62 8.81 11.65
C ASP A 193 0.65 8.90 10.79
N TYR A 194 0.54 8.52 9.51
CA TYR A 194 1.62 8.67 8.53
C TYR A 194 2.20 10.09 8.48
N GLU A 195 1.36 11.12 8.65
CA GLU A 195 1.74 12.52 8.51
C GLU A 195 2.66 13.02 9.62
N TRP A 196 2.75 12.29 10.73
CA TRP A 196 3.43 12.79 11.92
C TRP A 196 4.94 12.56 11.87
N GLU A 197 5.37 11.38 11.47
CA GLU A 197 6.80 11.00 11.46
C GLU A 197 7.22 10.47 10.09
N LEU A 198 6.39 9.66 9.46
CA LEU A 198 6.76 8.94 8.24
C LEU A 198 6.74 9.85 7.00
N MET A 199 5.84 10.82 6.94
CA MET A 199 5.80 11.78 5.83
C MET A 199 7.01 12.73 5.86
N PRO A 200 7.38 13.37 6.98
CA PRO A 200 8.61 14.15 7.06
C PRO A 200 9.87 13.33 6.71
N LEU A 201 9.95 12.08 7.17
CA LEU A 201 11.03 11.17 6.79
C LEU A 201 11.04 10.90 5.28
N ALA A 202 9.86 10.65 4.69
CA ALA A 202 9.73 10.39 3.26
C ALA A 202 10.21 11.59 2.42
N GLU A 203 9.88 12.82 2.84
CA GLU A 203 10.35 14.06 2.19
C GLU A 203 11.86 14.24 2.32
N ASP A 204 12.40 14.13 3.52
CA ASP A 204 13.82 14.31 3.80
C ASP A 204 14.69 13.28 3.09
N GLN A 205 14.35 11.99 3.25
CA GLN A 205 15.15 10.88 2.75
C GLN A 205 14.83 10.51 1.29
N GLY A 206 13.71 11.01 0.75
CA GLY A 206 13.28 10.72 -0.61
C GLY A 206 12.79 9.28 -0.79
N VAL A 207 12.04 8.78 0.17
CA VAL A 207 11.36 7.49 0.11
C VAL A 207 9.91 7.70 -0.34
N GLY A 208 9.47 7.04 -1.41
CA GLY A 208 8.11 7.19 -1.94
C GLY A 208 7.09 6.43 -1.10
N ALA A 209 5.98 7.06 -0.73
CA ALA A 209 4.90 6.37 -0.06
C ALA A 209 4.03 5.60 -1.06
N MET A 210 3.77 4.33 -0.74
CA MET A 210 2.75 3.49 -1.37
C MET A 210 1.64 3.23 -0.36
N VAL A 211 0.41 3.60 -0.70
CA VAL A 211 -0.69 3.58 0.28
C VAL A 211 -1.47 2.28 0.17
N TRP A 212 -1.49 1.47 1.24
CA TRP A 212 -2.40 0.33 1.34
C TRP A 212 -3.66 0.66 2.14
N SER A 213 -4.75 -0.06 1.83
CA SER A 213 -6.08 0.16 2.42
C SER A 213 -6.58 1.62 2.38
N PRO A 214 -6.49 2.31 1.22
CA PRO A 214 -6.77 3.73 1.08
C PRO A 214 -8.21 4.11 1.43
N LEU A 215 -9.14 3.15 1.38
CA LEU A 215 -10.55 3.32 1.73
C LEU A 215 -10.87 2.88 3.17
N GLY A 216 -9.87 2.85 4.07
CA GLY A 216 -10.08 2.57 5.49
C GLY A 216 -10.80 1.25 5.75
N TRP A 217 -10.28 0.14 5.20
CA TRP A 217 -10.90 -1.20 5.34
C TRP A 217 -12.33 -1.29 4.79
N GLY A 218 -12.65 -0.49 3.77
CA GLY A 218 -13.96 -0.42 3.14
C GLY A 218 -14.95 0.51 3.83
N LYS A 219 -14.53 1.23 4.87
CA LYS A 219 -15.39 2.18 5.60
C LYS A 219 -15.67 3.46 4.79
N LEU A 220 -14.71 3.89 3.96
CA LEU A 220 -14.84 5.08 3.10
C LEU A 220 -15.41 4.74 1.71
N THR A 221 -16.38 3.82 1.65
CA THR A 221 -17.05 3.42 0.40
C THR A 221 -18.44 4.03 0.26
N GLY A 222 -18.90 4.82 1.25
CA GLY A 222 -20.23 5.38 1.26
C GLY A 222 -21.35 4.39 1.60
N LYS A 223 -21.01 3.13 1.94
CA LYS A 223 -21.99 2.08 2.28
C LYS A 223 -22.39 2.08 3.76
N ILE A 224 -21.63 2.75 4.62
CA ILE A 224 -21.91 2.90 6.06
C ILE A 224 -22.46 4.31 6.28
N ARG A 225 -23.55 4.41 7.04
CA ARG A 225 -24.24 5.67 7.37
C ARG A 225 -24.66 5.66 8.82
N ARG A 226 -24.90 6.85 9.40
CA ARG A 226 -25.49 6.96 10.75
C ARG A 226 -26.77 6.13 10.83
N GLY A 227 -26.87 5.28 11.87
CA GLY A 227 -28.02 4.41 12.07
C GLY A 227 -28.19 3.28 11.04
N GLN A 228 -27.24 3.11 10.11
CA GLN A 228 -27.25 2.04 9.12
C GLN A 228 -25.95 1.24 9.22
N PRO A 229 -25.92 0.12 9.93
CA PRO A 229 -24.74 -0.72 10.05
C PRO A 229 -24.32 -1.31 8.68
N ALA A 230 -23.07 -1.74 8.60
CA ALA A 230 -22.56 -2.40 7.40
C ALA A 230 -23.42 -3.63 7.05
N LYS A 231 -23.80 -3.75 5.77
CA LYS A 231 -24.63 -4.86 5.29
C LYS A 231 -23.83 -6.15 5.21
N PRO A 232 -24.43 -7.33 5.53
CA PRO A 232 -23.83 -8.65 5.28
C PRO A 232 -23.31 -8.76 3.85
N GLY A 233 -22.17 -9.45 3.66
CA GLY A 233 -21.50 -9.59 2.36
C GLY A 233 -20.67 -8.37 1.94
N THR A 234 -20.61 -7.33 2.76
CA THR A 234 -19.63 -6.25 2.57
C THR A 234 -18.39 -6.49 3.41
N ARG A 235 -17.21 -6.12 2.90
CA ARG A 235 -15.94 -6.26 3.64
C ARG A 235 -16.02 -5.64 5.04
N ALA A 236 -16.64 -4.48 5.18
CA ALA A 236 -16.78 -3.78 6.46
C ALA A 236 -17.62 -4.56 7.49
N HIS A 237 -18.56 -5.41 7.03
CA HIS A 237 -19.34 -6.30 7.87
C HIS A 237 -18.58 -7.61 8.17
N ASP A 238 -18.04 -8.24 7.12
CA ASP A 238 -17.49 -9.61 7.19
C ASP A 238 -16.18 -9.67 7.99
N ILE A 239 -15.45 -8.56 8.09
CA ILE A 239 -14.27 -8.40 8.94
C ILE A 239 -14.51 -7.47 10.14
N ALA A 240 -15.76 -7.30 10.56
CA ALA A 240 -16.10 -6.50 11.73
C ALA A 240 -15.34 -7.02 12.97
N GLY A 241 -14.66 -6.12 13.67
CA GLY A 241 -13.79 -6.48 14.81
C GLY A 241 -12.34 -6.85 14.45
N THR A 242 -12.01 -6.95 13.16
CA THR A 242 -10.61 -7.03 12.69
C THR A 242 -10.14 -5.68 12.15
N GLY A 243 -8.82 -5.45 12.18
CA GLY A 243 -8.22 -4.18 11.74
C GLY A 243 -8.28 -3.05 12.77
N PRO A 244 -7.93 -1.83 12.38
CA PRO A 244 -7.85 -0.70 13.29
C PRO A 244 -9.22 -0.32 13.86
N HIS A 245 -9.24 0.04 15.13
CA HIS A 245 -10.42 0.66 15.75
C HIS A 245 -10.55 2.11 15.29
N PHE A 246 -11.76 2.50 14.92
CA PHE A 246 -12.10 3.88 14.53
C PHE A 246 -13.20 4.41 15.44
N GLU A 247 -13.04 5.66 15.85
CA GLU A 247 -14.09 6.39 16.54
C GLU A 247 -15.25 6.64 15.57
N GLU A 248 -16.46 6.21 15.95
CA GLU A 248 -17.64 6.21 15.07
C GLU A 248 -18.03 7.63 14.65
N GLU A 249 -18.02 8.57 15.59
CA GLU A 249 -18.35 9.97 15.31
C GLU A 249 -17.36 10.60 14.32
N ARG A 250 -16.09 10.26 14.40
CA ARG A 250 -15.10 10.70 13.42
C ARG A 250 -15.36 10.10 12.04
N LEU A 251 -15.69 8.81 11.97
CA LEU A 251 -16.05 8.17 10.70
C LEU A 251 -17.21 8.91 10.03
N PHE A 252 -18.27 9.20 10.78
CA PHE A 252 -19.45 9.88 10.22
C PHE A 252 -19.16 11.32 9.82
N ARG A 253 -18.38 12.06 10.59
CA ARG A 253 -17.95 13.41 10.21
C ARG A 253 -17.18 13.41 8.87
N ILE A 254 -16.32 12.41 8.64
CA ILE A 254 -15.60 12.27 7.38
C ILE A 254 -16.56 11.90 6.24
N ILE A 255 -17.50 11.00 6.48
CA ILE A 255 -18.50 10.60 5.47
C ILE A 255 -19.39 11.80 5.09
N ASP A 256 -19.86 12.58 6.07
CA ASP A 256 -20.66 13.78 5.84
C ASP A 256 -19.89 14.80 4.96
N ALA A 257 -18.58 14.99 5.21
CA ALA A 257 -17.74 15.86 4.38
C ALA A 257 -17.54 15.29 2.96
N LEU A 258 -17.38 13.97 2.83
CA LEU A 258 -17.27 13.29 1.53
C LEU A 258 -18.57 13.41 0.73
N ASP A 259 -19.75 13.36 1.38
CA ASP A 259 -21.05 13.57 0.72
C ASP A 259 -21.15 14.99 0.13
N VAL A 260 -20.76 16.02 0.90
CA VAL A 260 -20.73 17.40 0.40
C VAL A 260 -19.85 17.53 -0.84
N VAL A 261 -18.66 16.93 -0.82
CA VAL A 261 -17.75 16.98 -1.99
C VAL A 261 -18.32 16.16 -3.16
N ALA A 262 -19.00 15.05 -2.89
CA ALA A 262 -19.65 14.23 -3.92
C ALA A 262 -20.75 15.01 -4.65
N GLU A 263 -21.59 15.75 -3.93
CA GLU A 263 -22.62 16.63 -4.50
C GLU A 263 -22.01 17.74 -5.38
N GLN A 264 -20.88 18.31 -4.95
CA GLN A 264 -20.19 19.38 -5.70
C GLN A 264 -19.52 18.88 -6.97
N THR A 265 -18.98 17.65 -6.96
CA THR A 265 -18.11 17.13 -8.03
C THR A 265 -18.78 16.13 -8.95
N GLY A 266 -19.89 15.53 -8.52
CA GLY A 266 -20.52 14.39 -9.19
C GLY A 266 -19.66 13.11 -9.12
N LYS A 267 -18.64 13.07 -8.25
CA LYS A 267 -17.75 11.91 -8.07
C LYS A 267 -18.23 11.02 -6.94
N SER A 268 -17.91 9.73 -7.01
CA SER A 268 -18.24 8.81 -5.92
C SER A 268 -17.36 9.05 -4.68
N ILE A 269 -17.86 8.67 -3.50
CA ILE A 269 -17.12 8.78 -2.24
C ILE A 269 -15.77 8.07 -2.31
N PRO A 270 -15.65 6.82 -2.84
CA PRO A 270 -14.36 6.19 -3.05
C PRO A 270 -13.42 7.01 -3.94
N GLN A 271 -13.92 7.56 -5.04
CA GLN A 271 -13.11 8.38 -5.94
C GLN A 271 -12.54 9.62 -5.24
N ILE A 272 -13.35 10.29 -4.42
CA ILE A 272 -12.92 11.47 -3.66
C ILE A 272 -11.87 11.09 -2.61
N ALA A 273 -12.09 10.02 -1.85
CA ALA A 273 -11.16 9.56 -0.84
C ALA A 273 -9.81 9.13 -1.43
N LEU A 274 -9.81 8.48 -2.60
CA LEU A 274 -8.60 8.13 -3.34
C LEU A 274 -7.91 9.37 -3.93
N ASN A 275 -8.67 10.30 -4.51
CA ASN A 275 -8.14 11.55 -5.08
C ASN A 275 -7.47 12.42 -4.02
N TRP A 276 -8.03 12.48 -2.80
CA TRP A 276 -7.40 13.16 -1.68
C TRP A 276 -5.99 12.63 -1.37
N LEU A 277 -5.80 11.29 -1.42
CA LEU A 277 -4.48 10.66 -1.26
C LEU A 277 -3.54 10.99 -2.40
N LEU A 278 -4.04 10.96 -3.65
CA LEU A 278 -3.26 11.29 -4.84
C LEU A 278 -2.75 12.75 -4.84
N GLY A 279 -3.44 13.64 -4.14
CA GLY A 279 -3.00 15.02 -3.93
C GLY A 279 -1.85 15.20 -2.93
N LYS A 280 -1.42 14.15 -2.21
CA LYS A 280 -0.35 14.25 -1.20
C LYS A 280 1.03 14.12 -1.83
N LYS A 281 1.91 15.10 -1.60
CA LYS A 281 3.23 15.24 -2.24
C LYS A 281 4.12 13.98 -2.13
N THR A 282 4.08 13.28 -1.01
CA THR A 282 4.92 12.09 -0.76
C THR A 282 4.31 10.80 -1.28
N VAL A 283 3.01 10.80 -1.62
CA VAL A 283 2.31 9.63 -2.12
C VAL A 283 2.66 9.42 -3.59
N ALA A 284 3.48 8.42 -3.85
CA ALA A 284 3.87 8.04 -5.19
C ALA A 284 2.84 7.11 -5.86
N ASN A 285 2.15 6.28 -5.05
CA ASN A 285 1.24 5.27 -5.54
C ASN A 285 0.16 4.94 -4.50
N VAL A 286 -1.06 4.68 -4.96
CA VAL A 286 -2.17 4.22 -4.11
C VAL A 286 -2.61 2.83 -4.58
N ILE A 287 -2.59 1.86 -3.67
CA ILE A 287 -2.94 0.46 -3.96
C ILE A 287 -4.45 0.29 -3.81
N ILE A 288 -5.12 0.10 -4.94
CA ILE A 288 -6.55 -0.17 -4.97
C ILE A 288 -6.83 -1.67 -5.05
N GLY A 289 -7.94 -2.11 -4.46
CA GLY A 289 -8.46 -3.46 -4.61
C GLY A 289 -9.86 -3.42 -5.22
N ALA A 290 -10.20 -4.44 -6.00
CA ALA A 290 -11.55 -4.62 -6.54
C ALA A 290 -11.90 -6.10 -6.58
N ARG A 291 -13.19 -6.44 -6.44
CA ARG A 291 -13.73 -7.80 -6.58
C ARG A 291 -14.29 -8.07 -7.98
N ASP A 292 -14.59 -6.99 -8.69
CA ASP A 292 -15.17 -7.00 -10.04
C ASP A 292 -14.68 -5.80 -10.85
N GLU A 293 -14.94 -5.85 -12.15
CA GLU A 293 -14.51 -4.82 -13.12
C GLU A 293 -15.16 -3.47 -12.87
N GLN A 294 -16.43 -3.46 -12.42
CA GLN A 294 -17.13 -2.20 -12.15
C GLN A 294 -16.52 -1.44 -10.97
N GLN A 295 -16.16 -2.14 -9.88
CA GLN A 295 -15.46 -1.53 -8.75
C GLN A 295 -14.07 -1.02 -9.17
N LEU A 296 -13.37 -1.78 -10.03
CA LEU A 296 -12.06 -1.38 -10.53
C LEU A 296 -12.15 -0.09 -11.34
N ILE A 297 -13.08 0.00 -12.28
CA ILE A 297 -13.32 1.18 -13.12
C ILE A 297 -13.73 2.38 -12.26
N ASP A 298 -14.61 2.18 -11.27
CA ASP A 298 -14.99 3.25 -10.34
C ASP A 298 -13.77 3.78 -9.57
N ASN A 299 -12.94 2.90 -9.02
CA ASN A 299 -11.72 3.31 -8.32
C ASN A 299 -10.72 4.04 -9.25
N ILE A 300 -10.55 3.59 -10.49
CA ILE A 300 -9.70 4.25 -11.49
C ILE A 300 -10.20 5.67 -11.80
N GLY A 301 -11.51 5.89 -11.74
CA GLY A 301 -12.12 7.21 -11.89
C GLY A 301 -11.71 8.26 -10.83
N ALA A 302 -10.91 7.85 -9.84
CA ALA A 302 -10.26 8.78 -8.91
C ALA A 302 -9.15 9.61 -9.58
N THR A 303 -8.67 9.23 -10.75
CA THR A 303 -7.57 9.89 -11.47
C THR A 303 -8.06 10.87 -12.54
N GLY A 304 -7.17 11.74 -13.04
CA GLY A 304 -7.45 12.66 -14.13
C GLY A 304 -8.19 13.94 -13.75
N TRP A 305 -8.36 14.20 -12.46
CA TRP A 305 -8.93 15.43 -11.89
C TRP A 305 -8.31 15.70 -10.53
N SER A 306 -8.61 16.85 -9.92
CA SER A 306 -8.09 17.22 -8.58
C SER A 306 -9.17 17.91 -7.78
N LEU A 307 -9.16 17.69 -6.46
CA LEU A 307 -9.97 18.44 -5.49
C LEU A 307 -9.56 19.91 -5.47
N SER A 308 -10.52 20.82 -5.31
CA SER A 308 -10.22 22.23 -5.06
C SER A 308 -9.55 22.44 -3.69
N ALA A 309 -9.00 23.63 -3.46
CA ALA A 309 -8.42 23.98 -2.16
C ALA A 309 -9.47 23.92 -1.05
N GLU A 310 -10.69 24.39 -1.30
CA GLU A 310 -11.81 24.39 -0.36
C GLU A 310 -12.26 22.97 -0.05
N GLN A 311 -12.36 22.10 -1.06
CA GLN A 311 -12.73 20.69 -0.88
C GLN A 311 -11.66 19.93 -0.08
N ASN A 312 -10.39 20.17 -0.36
CA ASN A 312 -9.30 19.63 0.44
C ASN A 312 -9.37 20.11 1.89
N ALA A 313 -9.57 21.42 2.13
CA ALA A 313 -9.67 21.97 3.48
C ALA A 313 -10.84 21.39 4.27
N LEU A 314 -11.98 21.14 3.62
CA LEU A 314 -13.14 20.48 4.23
C LEU A 314 -12.80 19.06 4.70
N LEU A 315 -12.18 18.26 3.83
CA LEU A 315 -11.77 16.88 4.13
C LEU A 315 -10.67 16.83 5.18
N GLU A 316 -9.69 17.75 5.14
CA GLU A 316 -8.63 17.90 6.14
C GLU A 316 -9.23 18.17 7.54
N THR A 317 -10.16 19.13 7.63
CA THR A 317 -10.83 19.49 8.89
C THR A 317 -11.66 18.33 9.42
N ALA A 318 -12.44 17.66 8.56
CA ALA A 318 -13.29 16.54 8.96
C ALA A 318 -12.49 15.33 9.46
N SER A 319 -11.29 15.13 8.92
CA SER A 319 -10.41 13.98 9.22
C SER A 319 -9.32 14.29 10.24
N ASP A 320 -9.23 15.53 10.74
CA ASP A 320 -8.16 15.94 11.66
C ASP A 320 -8.14 15.10 12.93
N VAL A 321 -6.92 14.84 13.42
CA VAL A 321 -6.63 14.07 14.63
C VAL A 321 -5.53 14.77 15.40
N SER A 322 -5.71 14.85 16.70
CA SER A 322 -4.64 15.33 17.58
C SER A 322 -3.45 14.36 17.53
N PRO A 323 -2.27 14.81 17.12
CA PRO A 323 -1.11 13.95 17.04
C PRO A 323 -0.59 13.55 18.41
N ALA A 324 0.15 12.43 18.45
CA ALA A 324 0.86 12.01 19.65
C ALA A 324 2.07 12.92 19.96
N TYR A 325 2.59 12.87 21.19
CA TYR A 325 3.88 13.44 21.54
C TYR A 325 5.00 12.72 20.72
N PRO A 326 6.00 13.45 20.18
CA PRO A 326 6.30 14.87 20.38
C PRO A 326 5.61 15.82 19.37
N VAL A 327 4.85 15.31 18.42
CA VAL A 327 4.35 16.09 17.27
C VAL A 327 3.42 17.23 17.69
N TRP A 328 2.49 16.99 18.64
CA TRP A 328 1.64 18.11 19.14
C TRP A 328 2.48 19.21 19.79
N HIS A 329 3.59 18.85 20.46
CA HIS A 329 4.51 19.85 21.05
C HIS A 329 5.25 20.61 19.95
N GLN A 330 5.76 19.92 18.92
CA GLN A 330 6.46 20.52 17.79
C GLN A 330 5.58 21.50 17.01
N ARG A 331 4.28 21.18 16.85
CA ARG A 331 3.30 22.08 16.20
C ARG A 331 3.11 23.40 16.96
N GLY A 332 3.40 23.46 18.27
CA GLY A 332 3.42 24.68 19.06
C GLY A 332 4.58 25.64 18.72
N PHE A 333 5.57 25.18 17.97
CA PHE A 333 6.76 25.93 17.57
C PHE A 333 7.02 25.81 16.08
N PRO A 334 6.12 26.30 15.21
CA PRO A 334 6.19 26.09 13.76
C PRO A 334 7.49 26.62 13.16
N GLN A 335 8.03 27.74 13.69
CA GLN A 335 9.27 28.34 13.22
C GLN A 335 10.50 27.43 13.37
N LEU A 336 10.45 26.39 14.19
CA LEU A 336 11.53 25.42 14.34
C LEU A 336 11.36 24.19 13.45
N ASN A 337 10.18 24.01 12.89
CA ASN A 337 9.77 22.79 12.17
C ASN A 337 9.29 23.09 10.73
N GLU A 338 9.53 24.29 10.20
CA GLU A 338 9.28 24.60 8.81
C GLU A 338 10.21 23.76 7.91
N PRO A 339 9.70 23.09 6.87
CA PRO A 339 10.54 22.42 5.89
C PRO A 339 11.49 23.44 5.24
N ARG A 340 12.76 23.10 5.16
CA ARG A 340 13.78 23.90 4.47
C ARG A 340 13.69 23.73 2.96
#